data_4233a7072a96c62c5c3c1e280cc2cfcd
#
_entry.id   4233a7072a96c62c5c3c1e280cc2cfcd
#
_cell.length_a   1.000
_cell.length_b   1.000
_cell.length_c   1.000
_cell.angle_alpha   90.00
_cell.angle_beta   90.00
_cell.angle_gamma   90.00
#
_symmetry.space_group_name_H-M   'P 1'
#
loop_
_entity.id
_entity.type
_entity.pdbx_description
1 polymer ?
#
loop_
_entity_poly.entity_id
_entity_poly.type
_entity_poly.pdbx_seq_one_letter_code
_entity_poly.pdbx_strand_id
1 'polypeptide(L)'
;MSLQIRRATPADAAALSALAIATYTETFGDSYPPQDLHAFLQAHYSIAPQRRELDDPHSAIWLLEADGRPVGYLAAGPNTLPHADAAQGDVELKRLYVLARHQGGGHGARLMEAFLAWLDQPVRRTLWVGVWSENFGAQRFYARYGCVQVGSYDFVVGDSRDLEFILRRP
;
A
#
# COMPACT_ATOMS: atom_id res chain seq x y z
N MET A 1 -21.90 12.49 -5.16
CA MET A 1 -20.92 11.79 -4.31
C MET A 1 -19.73 12.70 -4.04
N SER A 2 -19.49 13.01 -2.78
CA SER A 2 -18.34 13.83 -2.37
C SER A 2 -17.12 12.91 -2.20
N LEU A 3 -16.01 13.20 -2.87
CA LEU A 3 -14.76 12.47 -2.76
C LEU A 3 -13.67 13.36 -2.17
N GLN A 4 -13.05 12.89 -1.08
CA GLN A 4 -12.00 13.61 -0.39
C GLN A 4 -10.80 12.69 -0.15
N ILE A 5 -9.58 13.24 -0.26
CA ILE A 5 -8.35 12.60 0.20
C ILE A 5 -7.82 13.41 1.37
N ARG A 6 -7.49 12.71 2.46
CA ARG A 6 -6.88 13.31 3.65
C ARG A 6 -5.83 12.41 4.28
N ARG A 7 -4.96 12.99 5.08
CA ARG A 7 -4.06 12.21 5.93
C ARG A 7 -4.86 11.48 7.01
N ALA A 8 -4.53 10.20 7.19
CA ALA A 8 -5.04 9.43 8.30
C ALA A 8 -4.34 9.81 9.61
N THR A 9 -5.05 9.67 10.71
CA THR A 9 -4.58 9.93 12.08
C THR A 9 -4.72 8.66 12.92
N PRO A 10 -4.12 8.56 14.12
CA PRO A 10 -4.29 7.41 15.00
C PRO A 10 -5.75 7.06 15.32
N ALA A 11 -6.65 8.05 15.29
CA ALA A 11 -8.09 7.83 15.47
C ALA A 11 -8.73 6.97 14.34
N ASP A 12 -8.07 6.87 13.18
CA ASP A 12 -8.55 6.12 12.03
C ASP A 12 -8.19 4.62 12.07
N ALA A 13 -7.49 4.15 13.11
CA ALA A 13 -6.94 2.78 13.16
C ALA A 13 -8.00 1.69 12.91
N ALA A 14 -9.18 1.80 13.52
CA ALA A 14 -10.26 0.83 13.34
C ALA A 14 -10.83 0.86 11.89
N ALA A 15 -11.08 2.06 11.36
CA ALA A 15 -11.57 2.23 10.00
C ALA A 15 -10.55 1.77 8.96
N LEU A 16 -9.27 2.08 9.15
CA LEU A 16 -8.17 1.63 8.30
C LEU A 16 -8.02 0.10 8.33
N SER A 17 -8.09 -0.51 9.52
CA SER A 17 -8.07 -1.97 9.65
C SER A 17 -9.18 -2.64 8.86
N ALA A 18 -10.43 -2.18 9.02
CA ALA A 18 -11.57 -2.72 8.28
C ALA A 18 -11.40 -2.56 6.77
N LEU A 19 -10.95 -1.40 6.30
CA LEU A 19 -10.71 -1.13 4.89
C LEU A 19 -9.57 -1.99 4.33
N ALA A 20 -8.46 -2.12 5.05
CA ALA A 20 -7.31 -2.92 4.64
C ALA A 20 -7.68 -4.40 4.50
N ILE A 21 -8.42 -4.96 5.46
CA ILE A 21 -8.92 -6.33 5.41
C ILE A 21 -9.85 -6.52 4.22
N ALA A 22 -10.81 -5.62 4.02
CA ALA A 22 -11.78 -5.71 2.93
C ALA A 22 -11.10 -5.66 1.56
N THR A 23 -10.23 -4.69 1.32
CA THR A 23 -9.54 -4.52 0.03
C THR A 23 -8.57 -5.65 -0.28
N TYR A 24 -7.83 -6.14 0.73
CA TYR A 24 -6.93 -7.28 0.56
C TYR A 24 -7.72 -8.54 0.23
N THR A 25 -8.82 -8.78 0.92
CA THR A 25 -9.71 -9.93 0.69
C THR A 25 -10.35 -9.87 -0.71
N GLU A 26 -10.81 -8.71 -1.17
CA GLU A 26 -11.32 -8.55 -2.54
C GLU A 26 -10.26 -8.91 -3.60
N THR A 27 -9.00 -8.59 -3.35
CA THR A 27 -7.90 -8.79 -4.31
C THR A 27 -7.32 -10.20 -4.25
N PHE A 28 -7.08 -10.74 -3.05
CA PHE A 28 -6.31 -11.97 -2.82
C PHE A 28 -7.06 -13.05 -2.05
N GLY A 29 -8.35 -12.84 -1.71
CA GLY A 29 -9.11 -13.75 -0.86
C GLY A 29 -9.15 -15.21 -1.35
N ASP A 30 -9.19 -15.38 -2.66
CA ASP A 30 -9.22 -16.72 -3.29
C ASP A 30 -7.83 -17.29 -3.59
N SER A 31 -6.77 -16.55 -3.29
CA SER A 31 -5.39 -16.93 -3.63
C SER A 31 -4.72 -17.78 -2.54
N TYR A 32 -5.28 -17.83 -1.34
CA TYR A 32 -4.68 -18.49 -0.19
C TYR A 32 -5.69 -19.39 0.54
N PRO A 33 -5.23 -20.45 1.25
CA PRO A 33 -6.07 -21.18 2.17
C PRO A 33 -6.72 -20.24 3.19
N PRO A 34 -8.02 -20.40 3.53
CA PRO A 34 -8.73 -19.46 4.41
C PRO A 34 -8.07 -19.23 5.76
N GLN A 35 -7.51 -20.27 6.35
CA GLN A 35 -6.80 -20.17 7.63
C GLN A 35 -5.51 -19.34 7.56
N ASP A 36 -4.75 -19.48 6.46
CA ASP A 36 -3.51 -18.73 6.23
C ASP A 36 -3.81 -17.26 5.96
N LEU A 37 -4.84 -16.99 5.14
CA LEU A 37 -5.33 -15.65 4.90
C LEU A 37 -5.78 -14.98 6.20
N HIS A 38 -6.57 -15.68 7.02
CA HIS A 38 -7.05 -15.14 8.31
C HIS A 38 -5.88 -14.80 9.23
N ALA A 39 -4.91 -15.70 9.38
CA ALA A 39 -3.73 -15.48 10.21
C ALA A 39 -2.91 -14.27 9.72
N PHE A 40 -2.70 -14.16 8.41
CA PHE A 40 -2.01 -13.03 7.80
C PHE A 40 -2.73 -11.70 8.06
N LEU A 41 -4.03 -11.64 7.84
CA LEU A 41 -4.84 -10.44 8.05
C LEU A 41 -4.83 -10.01 9.53
N GLN A 42 -4.92 -10.96 10.46
CA GLN A 42 -4.85 -10.66 11.90
C GLN A 42 -3.47 -10.14 12.31
N ALA A 43 -2.41 -10.73 11.79
CA ALA A 43 -1.03 -10.32 12.12
C ALA A 43 -0.68 -8.94 11.58
N HIS A 44 -1.15 -8.59 10.38
CA HIS A 44 -0.69 -7.41 9.66
C HIS A 44 -1.73 -6.29 9.55
N TYR A 45 -3.03 -6.59 9.53
CA TYR A 45 -4.10 -5.63 9.24
C TYR A 45 -5.14 -5.47 10.34
N SER A 46 -5.00 -6.15 11.49
CA SER A 46 -5.83 -5.86 12.65
C SER A 46 -5.56 -4.45 13.20
N ILE A 47 -6.39 -4.00 14.14
CA ILE A 47 -6.34 -2.62 14.63
C ILE A 47 -4.97 -2.27 15.24
N ALA A 48 -4.36 -3.17 16.02
CA ALA A 48 -3.11 -2.87 16.69
C ALA A 48 -1.92 -2.61 15.74
N PRO A 49 -1.65 -3.43 14.70
CA PRO A 49 -0.66 -3.10 13.69
C PRO A 49 -0.95 -1.78 12.97
N GLN A 50 -2.20 -1.50 12.60
CA GLN A 50 -2.57 -0.25 11.95
C GLN A 50 -2.33 0.96 12.86
N ARG A 51 -2.63 0.82 14.15
CA ARG A 51 -2.37 1.85 15.14
C ARG A 51 -0.88 2.16 15.25
N ARG A 52 -0.04 1.14 15.35
CA ARG A 52 1.42 1.32 15.37
C ARG A 52 1.95 2.05 14.15
N GLU A 53 1.42 1.70 12.97
CA GLU A 53 1.83 2.35 11.72
C GLU A 53 1.38 3.82 11.68
N LEU A 54 0.17 4.13 12.16
CA LEU A 54 -0.34 5.49 12.26
C LEU A 54 0.41 6.34 13.31
N ASP A 55 0.90 5.73 14.36
CA ASP A 55 1.69 6.38 15.41
C ASP A 55 3.16 6.60 15.01
N ASP A 56 3.67 5.90 13.98
CA ASP A 56 5.05 6.02 13.52
C ASP A 56 5.24 7.35 12.75
N PRO A 57 6.14 8.25 13.23
CA PRO A 57 6.38 9.53 12.57
C PRO A 57 7.04 9.39 11.18
N HIS A 58 7.62 8.22 10.86
CA HIS A 58 8.22 7.94 9.56
C HIS A 58 7.24 7.32 8.56
N SER A 59 6.04 6.98 9.01
CA SER A 59 4.96 6.49 8.16
C SER A 59 4.00 7.60 7.75
N ALA A 60 3.36 7.43 6.61
CA ALA A 60 2.37 8.36 6.09
C ALA A 60 1.25 7.59 5.41
N ILE A 61 0.01 7.85 5.82
CA ILE A 61 -1.16 7.15 5.30
C ILE A 61 -2.19 8.18 4.85
N TRP A 62 -2.77 7.95 3.66
CA TRP A 62 -3.85 8.75 3.11
C TRP A 62 -5.10 7.89 2.98
N LEU A 63 -6.24 8.45 3.35
CA LEU A 63 -7.56 7.86 3.13
C LEU A 63 -8.25 8.58 1.98
N LEU A 64 -8.85 7.81 1.09
CA LEU A 64 -9.85 8.28 0.14
C LEU A 64 -11.22 8.02 0.75
N GLU A 65 -12.00 9.05 0.92
CA GLU A 65 -13.36 8.98 1.47
C GLU A 65 -14.39 9.33 0.41
N ALA A 66 -15.46 8.55 0.36
CA ALA A 66 -16.67 8.83 -0.39
C ALA A 66 -17.80 9.09 0.60
N ASP A 67 -18.39 10.29 0.56
CA ASP A 67 -19.43 10.73 1.49
C ASP A 67 -19.05 10.48 2.96
N GLY A 68 -17.79 10.79 3.31
CA GLY A 68 -17.24 10.64 4.67
C GLY A 68 -16.91 9.20 5.08
N ARG A 69 -16.96 8.24 4.17
CA ARG A 69 -16.61 6.83 4.44
C ARG A 69 -15.34 6.43 3.69
N PRO A 70 -14.35 5.81 4.38
CA PRO A 70 -13.15 5.33 3.71
C PRO A 70 -13.47 4.26 2.68
N VAL A 71 -12.99 4.46 1.45
CA VAL A 71 -13.20 3.57 0.30
C VAL A 71 -11.89 3.18 -0.39
N GLY A 72 -10.79 3.81 -0.02
CA GLY A 72 -9.46 3.51 -0.52
C GLY A 72 -8.39 4.12 0.38
N TYR A 73 -7.16 3.66 0.24
CA TYR A 73 -6.04 4.19 1.01
C TYR A 73 -4.70 3.93 0.32
N LEU A 74 -3.72 4.74 0.69
CA LEU A 74 -2.30 4.53 0.40
C LEU A 74 -1.52 4.59 1.71
N ALA A 75 -0.67 3.59 1.95
CA ALA A 75 0.21 3.54 3.11
C ALA A 75 1.67 3.50 2.66
N ALA A 76 2.47 4.40 3.23
CA ALA A 76 3.91 4.51 2.98
C ALA A 76 4.68 4.59 4.29
N GLY A 77 5.93 4.17 4.27
CA GLY A 77 6.82 4.21 5.43
C GLY A 77 8.26 3.91 5.04
N PRO A 78 9.14 3.66 6.03
CA PRO A 78 10.53 3.28 5.75
C PRO A 78 10.60 2.02 4.89
N ASN A 79 11.54 2.00 3.94
CA ASN A 79 11.71 0.85 3.06
C ASN A 79 12.13 -0.41 3.82
N THR A 80 11.44 -1.51 3.58
CA THR A 80 11.74 -2.85 4.12
C THR A 80 12.06 -3.87 3.04
N LEU A 81 11.96 -3.49 1.75
CA LEU A 81 12.24 -4.40 0.64
C LEU A 81 13.73 -4.71 0.55
N PRO A 82 14.09 -5.99 0.32
CA PRO A 82 15.48 -6.43 0.29
C PRO A 82 16.14 -6.03 -1.04
N HIS A 83 17.02 -5.03 -1.00
CA HIS A 83 17.81 -4.63 -2.16
C HIS A 83 19.14 -4.00 -1.71
N ALA A 84 20.23 -4.28 -2.45
CA ALA A 84 21.56 -3.79 -2.12
C ALA A 84 21.68 -2.25 -2.16
N ASP A 85 20.90 -1.60 -3.02
CA ASP A 85 20.91 -0.14 -3.18
C ASP A 85 19.94 0.59 -2.21
N ALA A 86 19.24 -0.14 -1.35
CA ALA A 86 18.36 0.48 -0.37
C ALA A 86 19.18 1.26 0.67
N ALA A 87 18.77 2.50 0.93
CA ALA A 87 19.46 3.39 1.85
C ALA A 87 18.53 3.87 2.96
N GLN A 88 19.13 4.35 4.06
CA GLN A 88 18.39 5.00 5.12
C GLN A 88 17.71 6.27 4.59
N GLY A 89 16.43 6.43 4.92
CA GLY A 89 15.61 7.53 4.44
C GLY A 89 14.82 7.24 3.16
N ASP A 90 15.09 6.11 2.51
CA ASP A 90 14.26 5.62 1.41
C ASP A 90 12.86 5.26 1.90
N VAL A 91 11.87 5.46 1.03
CA VAL A 91 10.46 5.26 1.35
C VAL A 91 9.90 4.10 0.53
N GLU A 92 9.13 3.25 1.18
CA GLU A 92 8.33 2.21 0.53
C GLU A 92 6.87 2.64 0.45
N LEU A 93 6.28 2.53 -0.75
CA LEU A 93 4.83 2.50 -0.91
C LEU A 93 4.41 1.06 -0.58
N LYS A 94 3.84 0.86 0.60
CA LYS A 94 3.55 -0.48 1.13
C LYS A 94 2.23 -1.04 0.62
N ARG A 95 1.22 -0.18 0.46
CA ARG A 95 -0.14 -0.59 0.06
C ARG A 95 -0.83 0.56 -0.64
N LEU A 96 -1.54 0.22 -1.71
CA LEU A 96 -2.43 1.14 -2.43
C LEU A 96 -3.63 0.33 -2.91
N TYR A 97 -4.77 0.55 -2.27
CA TYR A 97 -6.00 -0.19 -2.54
C TYR A 97 -7.21 0.75 -2.59
N VAL A 98 -8.13 0.42 -3.48
CA VAL A 98 -9.46 1.03 -3.57
C VAL A 98 -10.48 -0.10 -3.64
N LEU A 99 -11.57 -0.01 -2.88
CA LEU A 99 -12.66 -0.98 -2.92
C LEU A 99 -13.15 -1.16 -4.36
N ALA A 100 -13.41 -2.41 -4.75
CA ALA A 100 -13.74 -2.78 -6.13
C ALA A 100 -14.85 -1.91 -6.73
N ARG A 101 -15.91 -1.63 -5.96
CA ARG A 101 -17.04 -0.79 -6.39
C ARG A 101 -16.68 0.68 -6.65
N HIS A 102 -15.49 1.12 -6.23
CA HIS A 102 -14.98 2.48 -6.41
C HIS A 102 -13.77 2.54 -7.35
N GLN A 103 -13.41 1.44 -7.99
CA GLN A 103 -12.33 1.42 -8.98
C GLN A 103 -12.78 2.02 -10.32
N GLY A 104 -11.83 2.32 -11.19
CA GLY A 104 -12.08 2.85 -12.53
C GLY A 104 -12.28 4.37 -12.61
N GLY A 105 -12.37 5.07 -11.46
CA GLY A 105 -12.56 6.53 -11.43
C GLY A 105 -11.27 7.36 -11.27
N GLY A 106 -10.09 6.78 -11.50
CA GLY A 106 -8.81 7.49 -11.32
C GLY A 106 -8.41 7.71 -9.87
N HIS A 107 -9.05 7.04 -8.93
CA HIS A 107 -8.83 7.25 -7.49
C HIS A 107 -7.46 6.80 -7.01
N GLY A 108 -6.91 5.72 -7.58
CA GLY A 108 -5.54 5.29 -7.33
C GLY A 108 -4.52 6.36 -7.75
N ALA A 109 -4.72 6.99 -8.90
CA ALA A 109 -3.87 8.08 -9.36
C ALA A 109 -3.91 9.29 -8.42
N ARG A 110 -5.10 9.68 -7.95
CA ARG A 110 -5.25 10.78 -6.98
C ARG A 110 -4.54 10.51 -5.65
N LEU A 111 -4.62 9.27 -5.13
CA LEU A 111 -3.87 8.87 -3.95
C LEU A 111 -2.36 8.92 -4.20
N MET A 112 -1.92 8.42 -5.37
CA MET A 112 -0.51 8.46 -5.76
C MET A 112 0.02 9.90 -5.87
N GLU A 113 -0.75 10.81 -6.45
CA GLU A 113 -0.39 12.22 -6.55
C GLU A 113 -0.21 12.88 -5.18
N ALA A 114 -1.15 12.64 -4.25
CA ALA A 114 -1.03 13.14 -2.88
C ALA A 114 0.23 12.60 -2.16
N PHE A 115 0.52 11.31 -2.34
CA PHE A 115 1.71 10.67 -1.82
C PHE A 115 2.99 11.27 -2.42
N LEU A 116 3.07 11.40 -3.74
CA LEU A 116 4.24 11.95 -4.41
C LEU A 116 4.50 13.41 -4.04
N ALA A 117 3.46 14.20 -3.85
CA ALA A 117 3.60 15.57 -3.36
C ALA A 117 4.29 15.63 -1.98
N TRP A 118 4.00 14.67 -1.10
CA TRP A 118 4.68 14.53 0.19
C TRP A 118 6.09 13.94 0.05
N LEU A 119 6.26 12.92 -0.81
CA LEU A 119 7.52 12.21 -0.99
C LEU A 119 8.61 13.13 -1.55
N ASP A 120 8.25 14.01 -2.48
CA ASP A 120 9.17 14.85 -3.21
C ASP A 120 9.50 16.19 -2.49
N GLN A 121 8.99 16.40 -1.27
CA GLN A 121 9.21 17.61 -0.48
C GLN A 121 9.91 17.31 0.85
N PRO A 122 10.77 18.21 1.34
CA PRO A 122 11.38 19.35 0.63
C PRO A 122 12.43 18.94 -0.41
N VAL A 123 12.85 17.67 -0.36
CA VAL A 123 13.78 17.04 -1.31
C VAL A 123 13.20 15.68 -1.73
N ARG A 124 13.28 15.39 -3.01
CA ARG A 124 12.82 14.11 -3.56
C ARG A 124 13.54 12.93 -2.91
N ARG A 125 12.76 11.99 -2.39
CA ARG A 125 13.25 10.75 -1.77
C ARG A 125 13.06 9.57 -2.71
N THR A 126 13.94 8.59 -2.62
CA THR A 126 13.82 7.34 -3.39
C THR A 126 12.60 6.55 -2.94
N LEU A 127 11.82 6.11 -3.91
CA LEU A 127 10.63 5.28 -3.73
C LEU A 127 10.91 3.83 -4.10
N TRP A 128 10.47 2.93 -3.24
CA TRP A 128 10.46 1.49 -3.45
C TRP A 128 9.04 0.95 -3.42
N VAL A 129 8.73 -0.02 -4.29
CA VAL A 129 7.42 -0.68 -4.34
C VAL A 129 7.62 -2.16 -4.62
N GLY A 130 6.99 -3.01 -3.79
CA GLY A 130 6.83 -4.44 -4.09
C GLY A 130 5.53 -4.67 -4.85
N VAL A 131 5.55 -5.45 -5.92
CA VAL A 131 4.37 -5.76 -6.72
C VAL A 131 4.38 -7.22 -7.15
N TRP A 132 3.23 -7.88 -7.04
CA TRP A 132 3.09 -9.26 -7.51
C TRP A 132 3.44 -9.39 -8.98
N SER A 133 4.24 -10.41 -9.32
CA SER A 133 4.77 -10.61 -10.68
C SER A 133 3.69 -10.80 -11.75
N GLU A 134 2.49 -11.22 -11.35
CA GLU A 134 1.33 -11.38 -12.24
C GLU A 134 0.32 -10.22 -12.18
N ASN A 135 0.59 -9.20 -11.36
CA ASN A 135 -0.24 -8.00 -11.32
C ASN A 135 0.22 -6.99 -12.38
N PHE A 136 -0.06 -7.28 -13.63
CA PHE A 136 0.36 -6.46 -14.77
C PHE A 136 -0.26 -5.06 -14.75
N GLY A 137 -1.48 -4.93 -14.22
CA GLY A 137 -2.14 -3.64 -14.08
C GLY A 137 -1.40 -2.71 -13.13
N ALA A 138 -1.01 -3.21 -11.96
CA ALA A 138 -0.22 -2.46 -10.99
C ALA A 138 1.17 -2.11 -11.53
N GLN A 139 1.83 -3.06 -12.21
CA GLN A 139 3.12 -2.81 -12.84
C GLN A 139 3.06 -1.65 -13.85
N ARG A 140 2.05 -1.65 -14.73
CA ARG A 140 1.83 -0.54 -15.66
C ARG A 140 1.51 0.78 -14.95
N PHE A 141 0.72 0.72 -13.89
CA PHE A 141 0.40 1.88 -13.07
C PHE A 141 1.67 2.53 -12.49
N TYR A 142 2.52 1.76 -11.82
CA TYR A 142 3.75 2.29 -11.23
C TYR A 142 4.79 2.73 -12.27
N ALA A 143 4.85 2.06 -13.42
CA ALA A 143 5.72 2.47 -14.53
C ALA A 143 5.41 3.88 -15.02
N ARG A 144 4.15 4.30 -15.03
CA ARG A 144 3.75 5.67 -15.40
C ARG A 144 4.34 6.75 -14.48
N TYR A 145 4.69 6.37 -13.24
CA TYR A 145 5.31 7.27 -12.26
C TYR A 145 6.83 7.15 -12.20
N GLY A 146 7.43 6.42 -13.14
CA GLY A 146 8.88 6.28 -13.22
C GLY A 146 9.47 5.16 -12.36
N CYS A 147 8.65 4.24 -11.86
CA CYS A 147 9.13 3.07 -11.13
C CYS A 147 9.62 1.99 -12.10
N VAL A 148 10.86 1.53 -11.93
CA VAL A 148 11.52 0.55 -12.78
C VAL A 148 11.85 -0.70 -11.96
N GLN A 149 11.66 -1.88 -12.53
CA GLN A 149 12.02 -3.14 -11.88
C GLN A 149 13.53 -3.25 -11.71
N VAL A 150 13.97 -3.51 -10.47
CA VAL A 150 15.39 -3.63 -10.09
C VAL A 150 15.70 -4.93 -9.36
N GLY A 151 14.70 -5.73 -9.03
CA GLY A 151 14.89 -6.98 -8.31
C GLY A 151 13.58 -7.74 -8.11
N SER A 152 13.67 -8.78 -7.30
CA SER A 152 12.52 -9.61 -6.92
C SER A 152 12.75 -10.24 -5.55
N TYR A 153 11.67 -10.69 -4.91
CA TYR A 153 11.70 -11.40 -3.63
C TYR A 153 10.46 -12.28 -3.50
N ASP A 154 10.45 -13.17 -2.50
CA ASP A 154 9.30 -14.00 -2.19
C ASP A 154 8.42 -13.34 -1.13
N PHE A 155 7.14 -13.15 -1.46
CA PHE A 155 6.12 -12.73 -0.50
C PHE A 155 5.44 -13.97 0.09
N VAL A 156 5.41 -14.05 1.42
CA VAL A 156 4.97 -15.25 2.13
C VAL A 156 3.65 -15.02 2.84
N VAL A 157 2.66 -15.90 2.56
CA VAL A 157 1.42 -16.01 3.32
C VAL A 157 1.25 -17.48 3.70
N GLY A 158 1.39 -17.81 4.99
CA GLY A 158 1.44 -19.20 5.43
C GLY A 158 2.54 -19.97 4.72
N ASP A 159 2.19 -21.08 4.07
CA ASP A 159 3.11 -21.88 3.25
C ASP A 159 3.18 -21.42 1.79
N SER A 160 2.38 -20.44 1.40
CA SER A 160 2.37 -19.91 0.04
C SER A 160 3.48 -18.90 -0.16
N ARG A 161 4.16 -18.98 -1.31
CA ARG A 161 5.22 -18.07 -1.72
C ARG A 161 4.90 -17.52 -3.10
N ASP A 162 4.76 -16.20 -3.18
CA ASP A 162 4.49 -15.49 -4.42
C ASP A 162 5.73 -14.70 -4.83
N LEU A 163 6.09 -14.79 -6.11
CA LEU A 163 7.15 -13.94 -6.64
C LEU A 163 6.66 -12.51 -6.76
N GLU A 164 7.35 -11.60 -6.09
CA GLU A 164 7.14 -10.17 -6.21
C GLU A 164 8.33 -9.47 -6.87
N PHE A 165 8.04 -8.49 -7.70
CA PHE A 165 9.05 -7.61 -8.26
C PHE A 165 9.29 -6.42 -7.36
N ILE A 166 10.56 -6.01 -7.24
CA ILE A 166 10.95 -4.80 -6.55
C ILE A 166 11.10 -3.68 -7.59
N LEU A 167 10.30 -2.63 -7.45
CA LEU A 167 10.35 -1.45 -8.30
C LEU A 167 11.02 -0.31 -7.55
N ARG A 168 11.76 0.54 -8.27
CA ARG A 168 12.46 1.70 -7.72
C ARG A 168 12.22 2.93 -8.59
N ARG A 169 11.97 4.07 -7.92
CA ARG A 169 11.99 5.42 -8.50
C ARG A 169 13.02 6.24 -7.74
N PRO A 170 14.17 6.60 -8.36
CA PRO A 170 15.20 7.39 -7.72
C PRO A 170 14.74 8.80 -7.36
#